data_01059e3f205a765b72da920643cf8bdb
#
_entry.id   01059e3f205a765b72da920643cf8bdb
#
_cell.length_a   1.000
_cell.length_b   1.000
_cell.length_c   1.000
_cell.angle_alpha   90.00
_cell.angle_beta   90.00
_cell.angle_gamma   90.00
#
_symmetry.space_group_name_H-M   'P 1'
#
loop_
_entity.id
_entity.type
_entity.pdbx_description
1 polymer ?
#
loop_
_entity_poly.entity_id
_entity_poly.type
_entity_poly.pdbx_seq_one_letter_code
_entity_poly.pdbx_strand_id
1 'polypeptide(L)'
;LENMNLYEQILASESNLALKQNDLRSTKLNFDSRQVEGRKSLATASTDLQRLKRNYEQNKALFDEELISREAFQLSKENYELSLKQYEIVKLQTEQDDELRETSLRGLDTDLARMQKTLGMVYQRLDHLNVRAPADGQLGFLDAEIGQSISQGQRIGQINVLTDYKIEADIDEHYIDRVKRD
;
A
#
# COMPACT_ATOMS: atom_id res chain seq x y z
N LEU A 1 -31.24 10.93 0.69
CA LEU A 1 -31.42 9.97 -0.43
C LEU A 1 -30.88 8.61 -0.04
N GLU A 2 -31.44 7.54 -0.61
CA GLU A 2 -30.97 6.16 -0.40
C GLU A 2 -30.53 5.56 -1.74
N ASN A 3 -29.46 4.73 -1.69
CA ASN A 3 -28.94 4.05 -2.85
C ASN A 3 -28.41 2.66 -2.45
N MET A 4 -29.21 1.61 -2.68
CA MET A 4 -28.90 0.24 -2.31
C MET A 4 -27.61 -0.26 -3.01
N ASN A 5 -27.40 0.06 -4.27
CA ASN A 5 -26.19 -0.34 -5.00
C ASN A 5 -24.91 0.23 -4.35
N LEU A 6 -25.00 1.42 -3.76
CA LEU A 6 -23.84 2.02 -3.08
C LEU A 6 -23.53 1.28 -1.78
N TYR A 7 -24.52 0.84 -1.03
CA TYR A 7 -24.31 0.01 0.17
C TYR A 7 -23.69 -1.34 -0.19
N GLU A 8 -24.14 -1.98 -1.27
CA GLU A 8 -23.54 -3.23 -1.76
C GLU A 8 -22.08 -3.02 -2.18
N GLN A 9 -21.75 -1.91 -2.84
CA GLN A 9 -20.36 -1.55 -3.19
C GLN A 9 -19.48 -1.33 -1.96
N ILE A 10 -20.00 -0.70 -0.90
CA ILE A 10 -19.29 -0.53 0.37
C ILE A 10 -18.98 -1.90 0.96
N LEU A 11 -19.98 -2.75 1.15
CA LEU A 11 -19.80 -4.09 1.73
C LEU A 11 -18.81 -4.94 0.93
N ALA A 12 -18.89 -4.92 -0.39
CA ALA A 12 -17.94 -5.61 -1.26
C ALA A 12 -16.50 -5.06 -1.11
N SER A 13 -16.36 -3.73 -1.04
CA SER A 13 -15.05 -3.08 -0.88
C SER A 13 -14.44 -3.36 0.50
N GLU A 14 -15.25 -3.34 1.56
CA GLU A 14 -14.81 -3.69 2.93
C GLU A 14 -14.38 -5.16 3.01
N SER A 15 -15.17 -6.07 2.43
CA SER A 15 -14.84 -7.49 2.38
C SER A 15 -13.52 -7.73 1.66
N ASN A 16 -13.33 -7.11 0.50
CA ASN A 16 -12.09 -7.21 -0.28
C ASN A 16 -10.89 -6.64 0.50
N LEU A 17 -11.06 -5.52 1.21
CA LEU A 17 -10.03 -4.95 2.04
C LEU A 17 -9.64 -5.89 3.19
N ALA A 18 -10.62 -6.49 3.87
CA ALA A 18 -10.39 -7.44 4.95
C ALA A 18 -9.65 -8.71 4.45
N LEU A 19 -10.04 -9.24 3.29
CA LEU A 19 -9.35 -10.37 2.66
C LEU A 19 -7.89 -10.03 2.35
N LYS A 20 -7.63 -8.83 1.81
CA LYS A 20 -6.27 -8.40 1.47
C LYS A 20 -5.40 -8.14 2.71
N GLN A 21 -6.00 -7.63 3.79
CA GLN A 21 -5.30 -7.50 5.09
C GLN A 21 -4.90 -8.87 5.67
N ASN A 22 -5.77 -9.87 5.56
CA ASN A 22 -5.46 -11.24 5.99
C ASN A 22 -4.36 -11.86 5.12
N ASP A 23 -4.37 -11.62 3.81
CA ASP A 23 -3.35 -12.06 2.87
C ASP A 23 -1.98 -11.44 3.21
N LEU A 24 -1.93 -10.12 3.46
CA LEU A 24 -0.72 -9.45 3.93
C LEU A 24 -0.19 -10.08 5.22
N ARG A 25 -1.06 -10.31 6.19
CA ARG A 25 -0.67 -10.92 7.47
C ARG A 25 -0.08 -12.30 7.28
N SER A 26 -0.73 -13.14 6.48
CA SER A 26 -0.26 -14.50 6.17
C SER A 26 1.08 -14.46 5.43
N THR A 27 1.20 -13.60 4.43
CA THR A 27 2.44 -13.41 3.66
C THR A 27 3.59 -12.95 4.54
N LYS A 28 3.33 -11.99 5.45
CA LYS A 28 4.33 -11.52 6.41
C LYS A 28 4.82 -12.64 7.32
N LEU A 29 3.92 -13.45 7.89
CA LEU A 29 4.28 -14.58 8.73
C LEU A 29 5.13 -15.61 7.98
N ASN A 30 4.79 -15.89 6.71
CA ASN A 30 5.57 -16.79 5.86
C ASN A 30 6.99 -16.26 5.60
N PHE A 31 7.13 -14.97 5.33
CA PHE A 31 8.44 -14.33 5.15
C PHE A 31 9.26 -14.33 6.45
N ASP A 32 8.61 -14.03 7.60
CA ASP A 32 9.30 -14.04 8.88
C ASP A 32 9.83 -15.45 9.23
N SER A 33 9.05 -16.50 8.92
CA SER A 33 9.49 -17.89 9.10
C SER A 33 10.68 -18.24 8.20
N ARG A 34 10.66 -17.84 6.92
CA ARG A 34 11.78 -18.04 5.98
C ARG A 34 13.02 -17.29 6.42
N GLN A 35 12.87 -16.07 6.92
CA GLN A 35 13.99 -15.27 7.41
C GLN A 35 14.68 -15.94 8.60
N VAL A 36 13.90 -16.49 9.55
CA VAL A 36 14.46 -17.24 10.68
C VAL A 36 15.23 -18.48 10.20
N GLU A 37 14.70 -19.23 9.25
CA GLU A 37 15.38 -20.40 8.69
C GLU A 37 16.65 -20.02 7.91
N GLY A 38 16.60 -18.96 7.11
CA GLY A 38 17.77 -18.42 6.40
C GLY A 38 18.89 -18.00 7.36
N ARG A 39 18.55 -17.28 8.44
CA ARG A 39 19.51 -16.90 9.48
C ARG A 39 20.13 -18.09 10.19
N LYS A 40 19.33 -19.13 10.48
CA LYS A 40 19.81 -20.37 11.07
C LYS A 40 20.79 -21.08 10.12
N SER A 41 20.44 -21.20 8.85
CA SER A 41 21.30 -21.80 7.83
C SER A 41 22.62 -21.02 7.68
N LEU A 42 22.57 -19.70 7.67
CA LEU A 42 23.75 -18.84 7.61
C LEU A 42 24.64 -19.00 8.84
N ALA A 43 24.05 -19.05 10.05
CA ALA A 43 24.78 -19.28 11.29
C ALA A 43 25.49 -20.64 11.29
N THR A 44 24.82 -21.70 10.81
CA THR A 44 25.40 -23.05 10.68
C THR A 44 26.56 -23.02 9.69
N ALA A 45 26.37 -22.49 8.50
CA ALA A 45 27.43 -22.41 7.48
C ALA A 45 28.63 -21.57 7.97
N SER A 46 28.39 -20.47 8.68
CA SER A 46 29.43 -19.64 9.29
C SER A 46 30.24 -20.41 10.36
N THR A 47 29.57 -21.20 11.20
CA THR A 47 30.23 -22.01 12.23
C THR A 47 31.08 -23.11 11.62
N ASP A 48 30.58 -23.79 10.60
CA ASP A 48 31.31 -24.82 9.87
C ASP A 48 32.53 -24.25 9.13
N LEU A 49 32.37 -23.09 8.50
CA LEU A 49 33.47 -22.37 7.86
C LEU A 49 34.57 -22.07 8.87
N GLN A 50 34.25 -21.51 10.05
CA GLN A 50 35.20 -21.20 11.10
C GLN A 50 35.92 -22.46 11.61
N ARG A 51 35.22 -23.56 11.77
CA ARG A 51 35.76 -24.87 12.20
C ARG A 51 36.76 -25.41 11.17
N LEU A 52 36.38 -25.42 9.89
CA LEU A 52 37.23 -25.94 8.82
C LEU A 52 38.39 -25.02 8.50
N LYS A 53 38.22 -23.72 8.65
CA LYS A 53 39.34 -22.73 8.57
C LYS A 53 40.38 -23.00 9.61
N ARG A 54 40.02 -23.18 10.91
CA ARG A 54 40.97 -23.51 11.97
C ARG A 54 41.68 -24.83 11.69
N ASN A 55 40.98 -25.86 11.20
CA ASN A 55 41.58 -27.14 10.83
C ASN A 55 42.61 -26.97 9.71
N TYR A 56 42.25 -26.22 8.66
CA TYR A 56 43.19 -25.91 7.57
C TYR A 56 44.40 -25.15 8.05
N GLU A 57 44.23 -24.13 8.90
CA GLU A 57 45.36 -23.33 9.46
C GLU A 57 46.30 -24.21 10.32
N GLN A 58 45.76 -25.11 11.14
CA GLN A 58 46.54 -26.08 11.91
C GLN A 58 47.27 -27.08 11.02
N ASN A 59 46.62 -27.67 10.04
CA ASN A 59 47.27 -28.59 9.11
C ASN A 59 48.30 -27.90 8.24
N LYS A 60 48.12 -26.65 7.91
CA LYS A 60 49.09 -25.87 7.19
C LYS A 60 50.40 -25.72 8.01
N ALA A 61 50.29 -25.36 9.29
CA ALA A 61 51.45 -25.24 10.19
C ALA A 61 52.15 -26.58 10.34
N LEU A 62 51.41 -27.71 10.51
CA LEU A 62 52.01 -29.05 10.60
C LEU A 62 52.66 -29.48 9.29
N PHE A 63 52.13 -29.10 8.14
CA PHE A 63 52.70 -29.39 6.85
C PHE A 63 54.02 -28.60 6.62
N ASP A 64 54.03 -27.31 7.01
CA ASP A 64 55.20 -26.46 6.90
C ASP A 64 56.38 -26.97 7.79
N GLU A 65 56.05 -27.73 8.86
CA GLU A 65 56.99 -28.43 9.75
C GLU A 65 57.31 -29.89 9.29
N GLU A 66 56.79 -30.32 8.15
CA GLU A 66 56.88 -31.69 7.57
C GLU A 66 56.29 -32.80 8.48
N LEU A 67 55.33 -32.46 9.36
CA LEU A 67 54.72 -33.38 10.32
C LEU A 67 53.52 -34.15 9.77
N ILE A 68 52.94 -33.70 8.64
CA ILE A 68 51.84 -34.39 7.98
C ILE A 68 52.10 -34.60 6.48
N SER A 69 51.32 -35.52 5.88
CA SER A 69 51.44 -35.79 4.45
C SER A 69 50.84 -34.65 3.61
N ARG A 70 51.31 -34.51 2.38
CA ARG A 70 50.78 -33.57 1.40
C ARG A 70 49.28 -33.84 1.14
N GLU A 71 48.87 -35.09 1.15
CA GLU A 71 47.47 -35.52 0.91
C GLU A 71 46.59 -35.03 2.07
N ALA A 72 47.00 -35.18 3.33
CA ALA A 72 46.26 -34.69 4.50
C ALA A 72 46.11 -33.15 4.50
N PHE A 73 47.18 -32.45 4.13
CA PHE A 73 47.09 -30.99 3.95
C PHE A 73 46.13 -30.60 2.82
N GLN A 74 46.24 -31.26 1.65
CA GLN A 74 45.39 -30.96 0.49
C GLN A 74 43.92 -31.20 0.82
N LEU A 75 43.57 -32.26 1.51
CA LEU A 75 42.19 -32.58 1.94
C LEU A 75 41.66 -31.47 2.87
N SER A 76 42.46 -31.00 3.82
CA SER A 76 42.01 -29.93 4.72
C SER A 76 41.78 -28.61 3.98
N LYS A 77 42.56 -28.31 2.97
CA LYS A 77 42.44 -27.16 2.09
C LYS A 77 41.12 -27.22 1.27
N GLU A 78 40.88 -28.36 0.63
CA GLU A 78 39.66 -28.56 -0.17
C GLU A 78 38.40 -28.46 0.68
N ASN A 79 38.41 -29.03 1.88
CA ASN A 79 37.28 -28.93 2.81
C ASN A 79 37.01 -27.47 3.24
N TYR A 80 38.03 -26.68 3.48
CA TYR A 80 37.91 -25.28 3.79
C TYR A 80 37.38 -24.48 2.61
N GLU A 81 37.91 -24.69 1.39
CA GLU A 81 37.45 -24.03 0.16
C GLU A 81 35.97 -24.37 -0.17
N LEU A 82 35.57 -25.62 0.02
CA LEU A 82 34.19 -26.05 -0.15
C LEU A 82 33.27 -25.35 0.83
N SER A 83 33.65 -25.31 2.10
CA SER A 83 32.88 -24.64 3.14
C SER A 83 32.77 -23.13 2.92
N LEU A 84 33.82 -22.48 2.38
CA LEU A 84 33.78 -21.07 2.01
C LEU A 84 32.72 -20.82 0.92
N LYS A 85 32.74 -21.63 -0.15
CA LYS A 85 31.73 -21.54 -1.21
C LYS A 85 30.31 -21.78 -0.71
N GLN A 86 30.15 -22.76 0.18
CA GLN A 86 28.84 -23.04 0.79
C GLN A 86 28.32 -21.84 1.61
N TYR A 87 29.18 -21.22 2.40
CA TYR A 87 28.84 -20.03 3.16
C TYR A 87 28.45 -18.86 2.25
N GLU A 88 29.20 -18.62 1.17
CA GLU A 88 28.90 -17.57 0.19
C GLU A 88 27.55 -17.77 -0.48
N ILE A 89 27.23 -19.03 -0.88
CA ILE A 89 25.93 -19.37 -1.47
C ILE A 89 24.79 -19.10 -0.50
N VAL A 90 24.89 -19.57 0.74
CA VAL A 90 23.83 -19.38 1.76
C VAL A 90 23.67 -17.90 2.09
N LYS A 91 24.78 -17.15 2.16
CA LYS A 91 24.75 -15.70 2.37
C LYS A 91 24.00 -14.99 1.26
N LEU A 92 24.36 -15.27 0.00
CA LEU A 92 23.70 -14.66 -1.16
C LEU A 92 22.21 -15.01 -1.22
N GLN A 93 21.85 -16.25 -0.92
CA GLN A 93 20.45 -16.70 -0.85
C GLN A 93 19.66 -15.91 0.21
N THR A 94 20.25 -15.73 1.40
CA THR A 94 19.61 -14.99 2.49
C THR A 94 19.41 -13.52 2.12
N GLU A 95 20.40 -12.90 1.46
CA GLU A 95 20.30 -11.51 0.98
C GLU A 95 19.19 -11.35 -0.10
N GLN A 96 19.11 -12.28 -1.04
CA GLN A 96 18.05 -12.28 -2.07
C GLN A 96 16.65 -12.48 -1.48
N ASP A 97 16.52 -13.38 -0.49
CA ASP A 97 15.26 -13.62 0.19
C ASP A 97 14.79 -12.37 0.98
N ASP A 98 15.73 -11.65 1.63
CA ASP A 98 15.41 -10.41 2.34
C ASP A 98 14.98 -9.29 1.37
N GLU A 99 15.63 -9.15 0.21
CA GLU A 99 15.23 -8.18 -0.83
C GLU A 99 13.86 -8.49 -1.41
N LEU A 100 13.59 -9.77 -1.72
CA LEU A 100 12.30 -10.23 -2.21
C LEU A 100 11.19 -9.96 -1.19
N ARG A 101 11.46 -10.24 0.11
CA ARG A 101 10.56 -9.94 1.22
C ARG A 101 10.20 -8.45 1.26
N GLU A 102 11.20 -7.58 1.25
CA GLU A 102 10.99 -6.13 1.34
C GLU A 102 10.16 -5.62 0.16
N THR A 103 10.51 -6.04 -1.06
CA THR A 103 9.80 -5.65 -2.28
C THR A 103 8.35 -6.13 -2.28
N SER A 104 8.12 -7.38 -1.89
CA SER A 104 6.77 -7.97 -1.82
C SER A 104 5.90 -7.30 -0.78
N LEU A 105 6.42 -7.05 0.43
CA LEU A 105 5.67 -6.37 1.49
C LEU A 105 5.34 -4.92 1.11
N ARG A 106 6.28 -4.20 0.50
CA ARG A 106 6.05 -2.82 0.01
C ARG A 106 4.95 -2.79 -1.07
N GLY A 107 4.94 -3.77 -1.97
CA GLY A 107 3.89 -3.92 -2.98
C GLY A 107 2.50 -4.12 -2.34
N LEU A 108 2.40 -5.03 -1.37
CA LEU A 108 1.15 -5.31 -0.65
C LEU A 108 0.66 -4.11 0.17
N ASP A 109 1.54 -3.37 0.83
CA ASP A 109 1.19 -2.15 1.56
C ASP A 109 0.66 -1.06 0.62
N THR A 110 1.26 -0.93 -0.56
CA THR A 110 0.81 0.01 -1.60
C THR A 110 -0.59 -0.35 -2.10
N ASP A 111 -0.86 -1.64 -2.32
CA ASP A 111 -2.18 -2.13 -2.74
C ASP A 111 -3.23 -1.88 -1.67
N LEU A 112 -2.92 -2.15 -0.40
CA LEU A 112 -3.81 -1.84 0.72
C LEU A 112 -4.15 -0.35 0.82
N ALA A 113 -3.14 0.51 0.71
CA ALA A 113 -3.36 1.96 0.72
C ALA A 113 -4.28 2.42 -0.41
N ARG A 114 -4.14 1.82 -1.61
CA ARG A 114 -5.02 2.07 -2.76
C ARG A 114 -6.45 1.63 -2.48
N MET A 115 -6.63 0.43 -1.91
CA MET A 115 -7.97 -0.10 -1.57
C MET A 115 -8.64 0.76 -0.49
N GLN A 116 -7.92 1.18 0.55
CA GLN A 116 -8.43 2.09 1.58
C GLN A 116 -8.86 3.43 0.98
N LYS A 117 -8.08 3.99 0.07
CA LYS A 117 -8.45 5.23 -0.65
C LYS A 117 -9.71 5.04 -1.47
N THR A 118 -9.85 3.92 -2.18
CA THR A 118 -11.05 3.60 -2.95
C THR A 118 -12.27 3.49 -2.05
N LEU A 119 -12.16 2.78 -0.93
CA LEU A 119 -13.24 2.69 0.06
C LEU A 119 -13.61 4.07 0.60
N GLY A 120 -12.64 4.92 0.91
CA GLY A 120 -12.87 6.31 1.33
C GLY A 120 -13.66 7.12 0.30
N MET A 121 -13.38 6.96 -1.01
CA MET A 121 -14.16 7.61 -2.07
C MET A 121 -15.61 7.09 -2.15
N VAL A 122 -15.84 5.81 -1.87
CA VAL A 122 -17.21 5.26 -1.83
C VAL A 122 -17.99 5.83 -0.63
N TYR A 123 -17.35 5.95 0.54
CA TYR A 123 -17.95 6.62 1.69
C TYR A 123 -18.27 8.10 1.44
N GLN A 124 -17.40 8.83 0.75
CA GLN A 124 -17.70 10.22 0.35
C GLN A 124 -18.94 10.29 -0.55
N ARG A 125 -19.11 9.34 -1.48
CA ARG A 125 -20.33 9.27 -2.29
C ARG A 125 -21.55 8.98 -1.44
N LEU A 126 -21.44 8.19 -0.38
CA LEU A 126 -22.54 7.94 0.56
C LEU A 126 -22.90 9.24 1.32
N ASP A 127 -21.92 10.02 1.76
CA ASP A 127 -22.17 11.31 2.42
C ASP A 127 -22.87 12.31 1.48
N HIS A 128 -22.55 12.28 0.19
CA HIS A 128 -23.24 13.11 -0.82
C HIS A 128 -24.72 12.75 -1.04
N LEU A 129 -25.18 11.60 -0.55
CA LEU A 129 -26.63 11.31 -0.52
C LEU A 129 -27.37 12.19 0.50
N ASN A 130 -26.66 12.76 1.47
CA ASN A 130 -27.16 13.79 2.36
C ASN A 130 -27.03 15.14 1.66
N VAL A 131 -28.08 15.53 0.94
CA VAL A 131 -28.09 16.82 0.23
C VAL A 131 -28.12 17.96 1.23
N ARG A 132 -27.12 18.84 1.15
CA ARG A 132 -27.00 20.03 2.01
C ARG A 132 -27.06 21.29 1.17
N ALA A 133 -27.48 22.40 1.79
CA ALA A 133 -27.41 23.72 1.18
C ALA A 133 -25.96 24.07 0.81
N PRO A 134 -25.66 24.48 -0.43
CA PRO A 134 -24.31 24.85 -0.85
C PRO A 134 -23.84 26.19 -0.29
N ALA A 135 -24.76 27.03 0.17
CA ALA A 135 -24.49 28.36 0.76
C ALA A 135 -25.59 28.70 1.76
N ASP A 136 -25.29 29.67 2.64
CA ASP A 136 -26.27 30.27 3.52
C ASP A 136 -27.29 31.08 2.72
N GLY A 137 -28.57 30.89 3.03
CA GLY A 137 -29.64 31.53 2.30
C GLY A 137 -31.02 31.07 2.72
N GLN A 138 -32.04 31.54 2.03
CA GLN A 138 -33.42 31.13 2.21
C GLN A 138 -33.79 30.03 1.22
N LEU A 139 -34.44 28.95 1.72
CA LEU A 139 -35.00 27.93 0.84
C LEU A 139 -36.12 28.53 0.00
N GLY A 140 -35.91 28.62 -1.32
CA GLY A 140 -36.86 29.19 -2.25
C GLY A 140 -37.98 28.20 -2.58
N PHE A 141 -37.57 26.98 -2.95
CA PHE A 141 -38.50 25.86 -3.10
C PHE A 141 -37.78 24.52 -2.91
N LEU A 142 -38.54 23.49 -2.59
CA LEU A 142 -38.09 22.10 -2.52
C LEU A 142 -39.07 21.25 -3.33
N ASP A 143 -38.55 20.58 -4.38
CA ASP A 143 -39.30 19.72 -5.29
C ASP A 143 -38.81 18.27 -5.14
N ALA A 144 -39.01 17.75 -3.92
CA ALA A 144 -38.68 16.35 -3.60
C ALA A 144 -39.68 15.81 -2.57
N GLU A 145 -40.29 14.69 -2.91
CA GLU A 145 -41.25 13.98 -2.07
C GLU A 145 -40.63 12.68 -1.52
N ILE A 146 -41.15 12.23 -0.37
CA ILE A 146 -40.72 10.95 0.23
C ILE A 146 -41.14 9.81 -0.68
N GLY A 147 -40.19 8.95 -1.05
CA GLY A 147 -40.42 7.81 -1.96
C GLY A 147 -40.25 8.14 -3.45
N GLN A 148 -39.99 9.40 -3.80
CA GLN A 148 -39.69 9.81 -5.17
C GLN A 148 -38.32 9.33 -5.63
N SER A 149 -38.24 8.82 -6.88
CA SER A 149 -36.95 8.51 -7.53
C SER A 149 -36.34 9.78 -8.09
N ILE A 150 -35.07 10.06 -7.69
CA ILE A 150 -34.29 11.23 -8.12
C ILE A 150 -33.17 10.78 -9.04
N SER A 151 -33.10 11.36 -10.23
CA SER A 151 -32.03 11.12 -11.18
C SER A 151 -30.80 12.03 -10.95
N GLN A 152 -29.65 11.59 -11.39
CA GLN A 152 -28.44 12.41 -11.32
C GLN A 152 -28.61 13.69 -12.16
N GLY A 153 -28.32 14.85 -11.57
CA GLY A 153 -28.48 16.14 -12.22
C GLY A 153 -29.88 16.73 -12.14
N GLN A 154 -30.84 16.01 -11.55
CA GLN A 154 -32.17 16.53 -11.33
C GLN A 154 -32.15 17.64 -10.29
N ARG A 155 -32.82 18.75 -10.58
CA ARG A 155 -33.00 19.87 -9.63
C ARG A 155 -34.02 19.46 -8.59
N ILE A 156 -33.63 19.52 -7.31
CA ILE A 156 -34.48 19.15 -6.18
C ILE A 156 -34.90 20.35 -5.33
N GLY A 157 -34.29 21.52 -5.55
CA GLY A 157 -34.64 22.72 -4.80
C GLY A 157 -33.79 23.91 -5.22
N GLN A 158 -34.04 25.05 -4.58
CA GLN A 158 -33.29 26.28 -4.80
C GLN A 158 -33.05 27.02 -3.49
N ILE A 159 -31.84 27.51 -3.31
CA ILE A 159 -31.45 28.41 -2.23
C ILE A 159 -31.29 29.82 -2.80
N ASN A 160 -31.98 30.80 -2.20
CA ASN A 160 -31.83 32.20 -2.52
C ASN A 160 -30.82 32.81 -1.55
N VAL A 161 -29.69 33.28 -2.12
CA VAL A 161 -28.67 34.02 -1.35
C VAL A 161 -29.14 35.46 -1.19
N LEU A 162 -29.28 35.93 0.04
CA LEU A 162 -29.89 37.24 0.36
C LEU A 162 -28.85 38.37 0.52
N THR A 163 -27.59 38.09 0.22
CA THR A 163 -26.49 39.07 0.41
C THR A 163 -26.25 39.94 -0.83
N ASP A 164 -26.57 39.43 -2.01
CA ASP A 164 -26.31 40.14 -3.27
C ASP A 164 -27.62 40.25 -4.08
N TYR A 165 -27.95 41.46 -4.42
CA TYR A 165 -29.13 41.77 -5.24
C TYR A 165 -28.68 42.40 -6.57
N LYS A 166 -29.31 41.94 -7.64
CA LYS A 166 -29.21 42.50 -8.99
C LYS A 166 -30.58 43.06 -9.36
N ILE A 167 -30.62 44.31 -9.77
CA ILE A 167 -31.82 44.91 -10.32
C ILE A 167 -31.68 44.87 -11.85
N GLU A 168 -32.59 44.21 -12.52
CA GLU A 168 -32.74 44.27 -13.98
C GLU A 168 -33.99 45.07 -14.29
N ALA A 169 -33.84 46.11 -15.08
CA ALA A 169 -34.93 46.95 -15.53
C ALA A 169 -34.89 47.07 -17.05
N ASP A 170 -36.02 46.76 -17.66
CA ASP A 170 -36.18 47.00 -19.09
C ASP A 170 -36.55 48.46 -19.30
N ILE A 171 -35.78 49.18 -20.08
CA ILE A 171 -35.96 50.59 -20.35
C ILE A 171 -36.37 50.74 -21.81
N ASP A 172 -37.55 51.35 -22.03
CA ASP A 172 -38.01 51.67 -23.36
C ASP A 172 -37.01 52.59 -24.10
N GLU A 173 -36.81 52.35 -25.39
CA GLU A 173 -35.87 53.03 -26.26
C GLU A 173 -35.99 54.56 -26.18
N HIS A 174 -37.17 55.07 -25.93
CA HIS A 174 -37.49 56.50 -25.75
C HIS A 174 -36.81 57.14 -24.54
N TYR A 175 -36.36 56.35 -23.53
CA TYR A 175 -35.78 56.87 -22.31
C TYR A 175 -34.28 56.60 -22.19
N ILE A 176 -33.64 56.01 -23.22
CA ILE A 176 -32.22 55.54 -23.16
C ILE A 176 -31.23 56.68 -22.91
N ASP A 177 -31.54 57.88 -23.43
CA ASP A 177 -30.70 59.10 -23.26
C ASP A 177 -30.66 59.62 -21.80
N ARG A 178 -31.58 59.19 -20.97
CA ARG A 178 -31.66 59.58 -19.56
C ARG A 178 -30.95 58.64 -18.62
N VAL A 179 -30.54 57.46 -19.07
CA VAL A 179 -29.84 56.50 -18.27
C VAL A 179 -28.35 56.80 -18.33
N LYS A 180 -27.79 57.20 -17.19
CA LYS A 180 -26.35 57.45 -17.02
C LYS A 180 -25.79 56.33 -16.13
N ARG A 181 -24.60 55.89 -16.45
CA ARG A 181 -23.83 54.95 -15.65
C ARG A 181 -23.00 55.79 -14.68
N ASP A 182 -23.20 55.57 -13.38
CA ASP A 182 -22.33 56.11 -12.32
C ASP A 182 -21.03 55.32 -12.21
#